data_3a0fbd825bcf613c592f3447cf60ca4d
#
_entry.id   3a0fbd825bcf613c592f3447cf60ca4d
#
_cell.length_a   1.000
_cell.length_b   1.000
_cell.length_c   1.000
_cell.angle_alpha   90.00
_cell.angle_beta   90.00
_cell.angle_gamma   90.00
#
_symmetry.space_group_name_H-M   'P 1'
#
loop_
_entity.id
_entity.type
_entity.pdbx_description
1 polymer ?
#
loop_
_entity_poly.entity_id
_entity_poly.type
_entity_poly.pdbx_seq_one_letter_code
_entity_poly.pdbx_strand_id
1 'polypeptide(L)' 'MNTNELIENYVSDVGLKLPRAQRDDVAFELRALLHEELQAKADDAGRPADAAMTMALLQAFGHPN' A
#
# COMPACT_ATOMS: atom_id res chain seq x y z
N MET A 1 -13.85 -1.11 3.93
CA MET A 1 -12.95 -0.93 2.77
C MET A 1 -12.22 -2.25 2.51
N ASN A 2 -12.05 -2.58 1.24
CA ASN A 2 -11.27 -3.76 0.89
C ASN A 2 -9.77 -3.40 0.80
N THR A 3 -8.93 -4.43 0.66
CA THR A 3 -7.47 -4.24 0.66
C THR A 3 -7.02 -3.33 -0.48
N ASN A 4 -7.62 -3.46 -1.67
CA ASN A 4 -7.25 -2.63 -2.82
C ASN A 4 -7.56 -1.16 -2.58
N GLU A 5 -8.72 -0.86 -1.99
CA GLU A 5 -9.09 0.52 -1.68
C GLU A 5 -8.14 1.14 -0.67
N LEU A 6 -7.75 0.39 0.35
CA LEU A 6 -6.80 0.87 1.35
C LEU A 6 -5.45 1.19 0.72
N ILE A 7 -4.95 0.30 -0.12
CA ILE A 7 -3.69 0.51 -0.81
C ILE A 7 -3.78 1.71 -1.75
N GLU A 8 -4.85 1.80 -2.55
CA GLU A 8 -5.02 2.90 -3.50
C GLU A 8 -5.12 4.25 -2.79
N ASN A 9 -5.81 4.31 -1.67
CA ASN A 9 -5.89 5.55 -0.88
C ASN A 9 -4.52 5.96 -0.34
N TYR A 10 -3.75 5.00 0.16
CA TYR A 10 -2.41 5.28 0.64
C TYR A 10 -1.50 5.77 -0.49
N VAL A 11 -1.52 5.09 -1.62
CA VAL A 11 -0.71 5.47 -2.78
C VAL A 11 -1.08 6.87 -3.27
N SER A 12 -2.37 7.17 -3.30
CA SER A 12 -2.86 8.48 -3.70
C SER A 12 -2.35 9.58 -2.75
N ASP A 13 -2.42 9.33 -1.45
CA ASP A 13 -1.95 10.28 -0.44
C ASP A 13 -0.45 10.55 -0.58
N VAL A 14 0.35 9.50 -0.78
CA VAL A 14 1.78 9.64 -1.02
C VAL A 14 2.03 10.43 -2.30
N GLY A 15 1.27 10.14 -3.35
CA GLY A 15 1.39 10.84 -4.63
C GLY A 15 1.18 12.34 -4.51
N LEU A 16 0.26 12.76 -3.64
CA LEU A 16 -0.01 14.18 -3.42
C LEU A 16 1.19 14.93 -2.80
N LYS A 17 2.11 14.21 -2.19
CA LYS A 17 3.31 14.80 -1.59
C LYS A 17 4.47 14.90 -2.57
N LEU A 18 4.32 14.38 -3.78
CA LEU A 18 5.39 14.30 -4.77
C LEU A 18 5.18 15.29 -5.90
N PRO A 19 6.29 15.75 -6.56
CA PRO A 19 6.16 16.51 -7.80
C PRO A 19 5.36 15.71 -8.83
N ARG A 20 4.56 16.43 -9.61
CA ARG A 20 3.66 15.79 -10.60
C ARG A 20 4.41 14.88 -11.56
N ALA A 21 5.62 15.26 -11.97
CA ALA A 21 6.41 14.51 -12.94
C ALA A 21 6.84 13.13 -12.42
N GLN A 22 6.93 12.96 -11.09
CA GLN A 22 7.37 11.70 -10.47
C GLN A 22 6.21 10.89 -9.91
N ARG A 23 5.03 11.49 -9.83
CA ARG A 23 3.88 10.91 -9.13
C ARG A 23 3.47 9.56 -9.67
N ASP A 24 3.36 9.45 -10.99
CA ASP A 24 2.89 8.21 -11.62
C ASP A 24 3.89 7.07 -11.45
N ASP A 25 5.18 7.35 -11.64
CA ASP A 25 6.22 6.33 -11.51
C ASP A 25 6.31 5.81 -10.07
N VAL A 26 6.33 6.73 -9.12
CA VAL A 26 6.41 6.35 -7.70
C VAL A 26 5.14 5.61 -7.28
N ALA A 27 3.97 6.08 -7.73
CA ALA A 27 2.71 5.42 -7.40
C ALA A 27 2.68 3.98 -7.94
N PHE A 28 3.16 3.78 -9.16
CA PHE A 28 3.22 2.46 -9.77
C PHE A 28 4.11 1.51 -8.94
N GLU A 29 5.32 1.95 -8.61
CA GLU A 29 6.27 1.14 -7.86
C GLU A 29 5.78 0.87 -6.44
N LEU A 30 5.24 1.89 -5.78
CA LEU A 30 4.73 1.75 -4.42
C LEU A 30 3.55 0.78 -4.37
N ARG A 31 2.64 0.90 -5.33
CA ARG A 31 1.49 -0.01 -5.42
C ARG A 31 1.95 -1.45 -5.58
N ALA A 32 2.90 -1.70 -6.49
CA ALA A 32 3.44 -3.04 -6.72
C ALA A 32 4.11 -3.59 -5.46
N LEU A 33 4.90 -2.77 -4.79
CA LEU A 33 5.59 -3.17 -3.56
C LEU A 33 4.59 -3.50 -2.45
N LEU A 34 3.58 -2.67 -2.27
CA LEU A 34 2.57 -2.90 -1.22
C LEU A 34 1.80 -4.19 -1.47
N HIS A 35 1.42 -4.48 -2.71
CA HIS A 35 0.73 -5.73 -3.04
C HIS A 35 1.63 -6.94 -2.79
N GLU A 36 2.90 -6.84 -3.15
CA GLU A 36 3.87 -7.91 -2.93
C GLU A 36 4.07 -8.18 -1.44
N GLU A 37 4.25 -7.13 -0.66
CA GLU A 37 4.43 -7.26 0.79
C GLU A 37 3.17 -7.81 1.48
N LEU A 38 2.00 -7.36 1.02
CA LEU A 38 0.74 -7.86 1.56
C LEU A 38 0.58 -9.35 1.28
N GLN A 39 0.91 -9.78 0.08
CA GLN A 39 0.84 -11.20 -0.29
C GLN A 39 1.79 -12.03 0.57
N ALA A 40 3.00 -11.53 0.80
CA ALA A 40 3.97 -12.22 1.66
C ALA A 40 3.45 -12.37 3.08
N LYS A 41 2.80 -11.34 3.61
CA LYS A 41 2.21 -11.41 4.96
C LYS A 41 1.04 -12.38 5.01
N ALA A 42 0.21 -12.41 3.96
CA ALA A 42 -0.90 -13.36 3.89
C ALA A 42 -0.40 -14.80 3.83
N ASP A 43 0.63 -15.05 3.04
CA ASP A 43 1.25 -16.37 2.94
C ASP A 43 1.82 -16.82 4.29
N ASP A 44 2.50 -15.91 4.97
CA ASP A 44 3.09 -16.15 6.28
C ASP A 44 2.02 -16.49 7.33
N ALA A 45 0.90 -15.78 7.27
CA ALA A 45 -0.22 -15.99 8.20
C ALA A 45 -1.06 -17.21 7.84
N GLY A 46 -0.90 -17.75 6.64
CA GLY A 46 -1.66 -18.90 6.17
C GLY A 46 -3.13 -18.57 5.92
N ARG A 47 -3.45 -17.32 5.58
CA ARG A 47 -4.83 -16.88 5.30
C ARG A 47 -4.84 -15.76 4.27
N PRO A 48 -6.00 -15.54 3.62
CA PRO A 48 -6.09 -14.46 2.64
C PRO A 48 -5.86 -13.09 3.27
N ALA A 49 -5.32 -12.17 2.48
CA ALA A 49 -5.13 -10.80 2.91
C ALA A 49 -6.47 -10.15 3.24
N ASP A 50 -6.50 -9.35 4.31
CA ASP A 50 -7.70 -8.65 4.74
C ASP A 50 -7.36 -7.20 5.11
N ALA A 51 -8.40 -6.44 5.49
CA ALA A 51 -8.24 -5.03 5.81
C ALA A 51 -7.32 -4.81 7.02
N ALA A 52 -7.43 -5.64 8.04
CA ALA A 52 -6.61 -5.51 9.25
C ALA A 52 -5.13 -5.71 8.91
N MET A 53 -4.83 -6.73 8.10
CA MET A 53 -3.48 -7.01 7.64
C MET A 53 -2.92 -5.86 6.81
N THR A 54 -3.75 -5.31 5.93
CA THR A 54 -3.38 -4.17 5.10
C THR A 54 -3.09 -2.93 5.94
N MET A 55 -3.95 -2.64 6.91
CA MET A 55 -3.75 -1.50 7.80
C MET A 55 -2.45 -1.61 8.57
N ALA A 56 -2.14 -2.79 9.07
CA ALA A 56 -0.89 -3.03 9.79
C ALA A 56 0.32 -2.79 8.88
N LEU A 57 0.24 -3.24 7.63
CA LEU A 57 1.30 -3.04 6.66
C LEU A 57 1.50 -1.55 6.35
N LEU A 58 0.42 -0.82 6.12
CA LEU A 58 0.50 0.60 5.81
C LEU A 58 1.06 1.40 6.99
N GLN A 59 0.73 1.01 8.22
CA GLN A 59 1.28 1.64 9.40
C GLN A 59 2.79 1.39 9.52
N ALA A 60 3.24 0.21 9.12
CA ALA A 60 4.66 -0.12 9.12
C ALA A 60 5.44 0.70 8.09
N PHE A 61 4.80 1.04 6.97
CA PHE A 61 5.40 1.91 5.95
C PHE A 61 5.45 3.37 6.41
N GLY A 62 4.57 3.76 7.33
CA GLY A 62 4.48 5.12 7.85
C GLY A 62 3.35 5.91 7.21
N HIS A 63 3.01 7.02 7.86
CA HIS A 63 1.98 7.92 7.34
C HIS A 63 2.58 8.86 6.30
N PRO A 64 1.83 9.21 5.25
CA PRO A 64 2.33 10.11 4.20
C PRO A 64 2.37 11.59 4.60
N ASN A 65 2.24 11.89 5.85
CA ASN A 65 2.26 13.28 6.36
C ASN A 65 3.65 13.87 6.36
#